data_ef0acdcb91528e4825726feea877d7dc
#
_entry.id   ef0acdcb91528e4825726feea877d7dc
#
_cell.length_a   1.000
_cell.length_b   1.000
_cell.length_c   1.000
_cell.angle_alpha   90.00
_cell.angle_beta   90.00
_cell.angle_gamma   90.00
#
_symmetry.space_group_name_H-M   'P 1'
#
loop_
_entity.id
_entity.type
_entity.pdbx_description
1 polymer ?
#
loop_
_entity_poly.entity_id
_entity_poly.type
_entity_poly.pdbx_seq_one_letter_code
_entity_poly.pdbx_strand_id
1 'polypeptide(L)'
;SIEAPLITVLAKMEMEGIKIDQSVLMELSNTFELELQELEQEIFELAGETFNINSSKQVGAILFDKLKLTTVKKTKKKTGYSTDVEVLTKLAKTHALPERLLRYRTLGKLKSTYVDSLQGLVNKESGRIHSSFNQTITATGRLSSSNPNLQNIPIRKEEGRRIRQAFIPKEGCILISADYSQIELRILAHCAEDEILIDAFNSGEDIHARTAVEVFQVVPELLTDDLRSQAKAVNFGIVYGMSAYRLANELSISRKMAKSYIDNYFKRYAGVRRFIDAIIEDTRKIGEVSTIFGRKRRIDDI
;
A
#
# COMPACT_ATOMS: atom_id res chain seq x y z
N SER A 1 14.03 -23.22 14.14
CA SER A 1 13.54 -21.83 14.17
C SER A 1 14.07 -21.08 12.94
N ILE A 2 13.26 -20.28 12.30
CA ILE A 2 13.62 -19.46 11.12
C ILE A 2 14.35 -18.18 11.57
N GLU A 3 13.93 -17.60 12.70
CA GLU A 3 14.37 -16.29 13.16
C GLU A 3 15.88 -16.25 13.54
N ALA A 4 16.37 -17.26 14.25
CA ALA A 4 17.75 -17.26 14.71
C ALA A 4 18.78 -17.31 13.56
N PRO A 5 18.66 -18.19 12.55
CA PRO A 5 19.53 -18.15 11.37
C PRO A 5 19.41 -16.84 10.56
N LEU A 6 18.22 -16.23 10.52
CA LEU A 6 17.97 -14.99 9.79
C LEU A 6 18.74 -13.79 10.38
N ILE A 7 19.05 -13.78 11.69
CA ILE A 7 19.82 -12.70 12.34
C ILE A 7 21.16 -12.47 11.62
N THR A 8 21.88 -13.54 11.32
CA THR A 8 23.18 -13.43 10.64
C THR A 8 23.05 -12.88 9.21
N VAL A 9 21.98 -13.25 8.51
CA VAL A 9 21.70 -12.74 7.16
C VAL A 9 21.39 -11.25 7.21
N LEU A 10 20.49 -10.84 8.12
CA LEU A 10 20.12 -9.43 8.27
C LEU A 10 21.30 -8.57 8.72
N ALA A 11 22.10 -9.04 9.66
CA ALA A 11 23.31 -8.33 10.09
C ALA A 11 24.27 -8.07 8.90
N LYS A 12 24.51 -9.07 8.04
CA LYS A 12 25.31 -8.89 6.83
C LYS A 12 24.69 -7.90 5.85
N MET A 13 23.37 -7.93 5.66
CA MET A 13 22.66 -6.97 4.80
C MET A 13 22.77 -5.54 5.34
N GLU A 14 22.61 -5.34 6.64
CA GLU A 14 22.74 -4.05 7.30
C GLU A 14 24.18 -3.51 7.21
N MET A 15 25.17 -4.36 7.42
CA MET A 15 26.59 -4.00 7.28
C MET A 15 26.97 -3.65 5.84
N GLU A 16 26.46 -4.39 4.86
CA GLU A 16 26.71 -4.11 3.44
C GLU A 16 26.02 -2.82 3.00
N GLY A 17 24.76 -2.60 3.39
CA GLY A 17 23.96 -1.44 2.98
C GLY A 17 23.72 -1.37 1.48
N ILE A 18 23.18 -0.25 1.01
CA ILE A 18 22.86 0.02 -0.41
C ILE A 18 23.50 1.33 -0.88
N LYS A 19 24.10 1.33 -2.06
CA LYS A 19 24.71 2.52 -2.66
C LYS A 19 23.62 3.46 -3.22
N ILE A 20 23.83 4.76 -3.03
CA ILE A 20 22.91 5.81 -3.50
C ILE A 20 23.68 6.76 -4.40
N ASP A 21 23.06 7.09 -5.53
CA ASP A 21 23.45 8.22 -6.35
C ASP A 21 22.85 9.51 -5.76
N GLN A 22 23.70 10.27 -5.05
CA GLN A 22 23.28 11.52 -4.42
C GLN A 22 22.95 12.60 -5.42
N SER A 23 23.53 12.56 -6.64
CA SER A 23 23.26 13.57 -7.69
C SER A 23 21.81 13.46 -8.16
N VAL A 24 21.30 12.25 -8.33
CA VAL A 24 19.90 12.01 -8.68
C VAL A 24 18.95 12.53 -7.58
N LEU A 25 19.27 12.28 -6.32
CA LEU A 25 18.45 12.78 -5.21
C LEU A 25 18.49 14.31 -5.11
N MET A 26 19.64 14.94 -5.35
CA MET A 26 19.78 16.40 -5.34
C MET A 26 18.97 17.04 -6.48
N GLU A 27 19.04 16.50 -7.68
CA GLU A 27 18.23 16.96 -8.81
C GLU A 27 16.75 16.84 -8.53
N LEU A 28 16.32 15.70 -7.95
CA LEU A 28 14.93 15.50 -7.53
C LEU A 28 14.49 16.47 -6.44
N SER A 29 15.35 16.75 -5.46
CA SER A 29 15.05 17.71 -4.40
C SER A 29 14.77 19.10 -4.97
N ASN A 30 15.62 19.55 -5.90
CA ASN A 30 15.45 20.85 -6.56
C ASN A 30 14.18 20.88 -7.43
N THR A 31 13.92 19.82 -8.19
CA THR A 31 12.72 19.71 -9.02
C THR A 31 11.45 19.76 -8.17
N PHE A 32 11.42 19.01 -7.07
CA PHE A 32 10.26 18.98 -6.19
C PHE A 32 10.07 20.31 -5.43
N GLU A 33 11.16 21.00 -5.09
CA GLU A 33 11.08 22.32 -4.48
C GLU A 33 10.42 23.35 -5.39
N LEU A 34 10.83 23.39 -6.67
CA LEU A 34 10.22 24.29 -7.65
C LEU A 34 8.73 23.99 -7.84
N GLU A 35 8.37 22.72 -8.03
CA GLU A 35 6.97 22.32 -8.17
C GLU A 35 6.13 22.64 -6.92
N LEU A 36 6.72 22.50 -5.72
CA LEU A 36 6.04 22.87 -4.47
C LEU A 36 5.79 24.37 -4.38
N GLN A 37 6.73 25.21 -4.83
CA GLN A 37 6.56 26.67 -4.86
C GLN A 37 5.47 27.08 -5.86
N GLU A 38 5.43 26.48 -7.03
CA GLU A 38 4.36 26.72 -8.01
C GLU A 38 2.98 26.30 -7.47
N LEU A 39 2.89 25.10 -6.86
CA LEU A 39 1.66 24.62 -6.23
C LEU A 39 1.21 25.51 -5.08
N GLU A 40 2.13 26.05 -4.28
CA GLU A 40 1.82 26.96 -3.18
C GLU A 40 1.17 28.24 -3.71
N GLN A 41 1.70 28.82 -4.78
CA GLN A 41 1.12 30.01 -5.44
C GLN A 41 -0.28 29.72 -5.98
N GLU A 42 -0.45 28.61 -6.73
CA GLU A 42 -1.77 28.19 -7.23
C GLU A 42 -2.78 27.97 -6.09
N ILE A 43 -2.34 27.38 -4.98
CA ILE A 43 -3.19 27.16 -3.80
C ILE A 43 -3.66 28.48 -3.20
N PHE A 44 -2.77 29.47 -3.07
CA PHE A 44 -3.11 30.78 -2.51
C PHE A 44 -4.02 31.56 -3.45
N GLU A 45 -3.80 31.50 -4.77
CA GLU A 45 -4.68 32.12 -5.75
C GLU A 45 -6.10 31.52 -5.69
N LEU A 46 -6.21 30.17 -5.66
CA LEU A 46 -7.49 29.48 -5.56
C LEU A 46 -8.21 29.70 -4.23
N ALA A 47 -7.46 29.92 -3.16
CA ALA A 47 -7.99 30.23 -1.83
C ALA A 47 -8.36 31.72 -1.68
N GLY A 48 -7.74 32.62 -2.48
CA GLY A 48 -7.88 34.07 -2.39
C GLY A 48 -7.21 34.67 -1.14
N GLU A 49 -6.29 33.96 -0.51
CA GLU A 49 -5.47 34.41 0.63
C GLU A 49 -4.33 33.41 0.93
N THR A 50 -3.31 33.91 1.63
CA THR A 50 -2.21 33.07 2.12
C THR A 50 -2.58 32.42 3.46
N PHE A 51 -2.15 31.19 3.66
CA PHE A 51 -2.37 30.42 4.88
C PHE A 51 -1.33 29.30 5.02
N ASN A 52 -1.25 28.68 6.18
CA ASN A 52 -0.36 27.51 6.34
C ASN A 52 -1.01 26.24 5.75
N ILE A 53 -0.54 25.81 4.57
CA ILE A 53 -1.02 24.63 3.82
C ILE A 53 -0.84 23.34 4.63
N ASN A 54 0.17 23.29 5.51
CA ASN A 54 0.43 22.14 6.37
C ASN A 54 -0.49 22.10 7.61
N SER A 55 -1.24 23.16 7.89
CA SER A 55 -2.20 23.22 8.99
C SER A 55 -3.56 22.70 8.54
N SER A 56 -3.93 21.48 8.93
CA SER A 56 -5.25 20.92 8.66
C SER A 56 -6.41 21.80 9.14
N LYS A 57 -6.19 22.61 10.20
CA LYS A 57 -7.18 23.54 10.72
C LYS A 57 -7.40 24.71 9.75
N GLN A 58 -6.32 25.32 9.25
CA GLN A 58 -6.42 26.44 8.29
C GLN A 58 -6.96 25.96 6.94
N VAL A 59 -6.46 24.82 6.43
CA VAL A 59 -7.03 24.20 5.24
C VAL A 59 -8.54 23.94 5.39
N GLY A 60 -8.98 23.46 6.56
CA GLY A 60 -10.39 23.25 6.85
C GLY A 60 -11.19 24.55 6.82
N ALA A 61 -10.68 25.63 7.42
CA ALA A 61 -11.32 26.95 7.38
C ALA A 61 -11.47 27.46 5.93
N ILE A 62 -10.42 27.35 5.11
CA ILE A 62 -10.49 27.76 3.70
C ILE A 62 -11.55 26.94 2.94
N LEU A 63 -11.48 25.60 3.02
CA LEU A 63 -12.36 24.74 2.25
C LEU A 63 -13.84 24.84 2.68
N PHE A 64 -14.11 24.87 3.99
CA PHE A 64 -15.46 24.70 4.52
C PHE A 64 -16.10 26.01 5.00
N ASP A 65 -15.33 26.92 5.58
CA ASP A 65 -15.87 28.17 6.10
C ASP A 65 -15.85 29.28 5.05
N LYS A 66 -14.78 29.40 4.23
CA LYS A 66 -14.66 30.41 3.18
C LYS A 66 -15.28 29.96 1.85
N LEU A 67 -14.78 28.86 1.27
CA LEU A 67 -15.26 28.36 -0.03
C LEU A 67 -16.57 27.58 0.05
N LYS A 68 -17.09 27.31 1.25
CA LYS A 68 -18.36 26.59 1.49
C LYS A 68 -18.47 25.24 0.79
N LEU A 69 -17.34 24.55 0.57
CA LEU A 69 -17.35 23.22 -0.04
C LEU A 69 -18.01 22.22 0.92
N THR A 70 -18.96 21.43 0.41
CA THR A 70 -19.78 20.57 1.26
C THR A 70 -19.04 19.28 1.65
N THR A 71 -18.92 18.99 2.93
CA THR A 71 -18.51 17.70 3.46
C THR A 71 -19.30 17.33 4.70
N VAL A 72 -19.56 16.03 4.87
CA VAL A 72 -20.20 15.48 6.08
C VAL A 72 -19.20 14.84 7.04
N LYS A 73 -17.93 14.71 6.63
CA LYS A 73 -16.91 14.01 7.42
C LYS A 73 -16.21 14.97 8.38
N LYS A 74 -16.38 14.73 9.67
CA LYS A 74 -15.66 15.44 10.75
C LYS A 74 -14.41 14.65 11.15
N THR A 75 -13.49 15.30 11.86
CA THR A 75 -12.33 14.66 12.48
C THR A 75 -12.78 13.56 13.46
N LYS A 76 -11.91 12.58 13.75
CA LYS A 76 -12.19 11.51 14.74
C LYS A 76 -12.63 12.06 16.09
N LYS A 77 -12.06 13.18 16.54
CA LYS A 77 -12.43 13.87 17.79
C LYS A 77 -13.65 14.79 17.67
N LYS A 78 -14.28 14.88 16.49
CA LYS A 78 -15.43 15.74 16.16
C LYS A 78 -15.17 17.26 16.41
N THR A 79 -13.91 17.68 16.51
CA THR A 79 -13.50 19.06 16.81
C THR A 79 -13.33 19.95 15.57
N GLY A 80 -13.53 19.39 14.37
CA GLY A 80 -13.39 20.12 13.11
C GLY A 80 -13.68 19.24 11.90
N TYR A 81 -13.51 19.82 10.73
CA TYR A 81 -13.67 19.11 9.46
C TYR A 81 -12.43 18.26 9.15
N SER A 82 -12.63 17.08 8.58
CA SER A 82 -11.53 16.27 8.08
C SER A 82 -11.03 16.83 6.75
N THR A 83 -9.73 16.93 6.61
CA THR A 83 -9.03 17.25 5.35
C THR A 83 -8.16 16.09 4.89
N ASP A 84 -8.60 14.84 5.19
CA ASP A 84 -7.90 13.64 4.75
C ASP A 84 -8.01 13.42 3.24
N VAL A 85 -7.22 12.47 2.74
CA VAL A 85 -7.16 12.15 1.30
C VAL A 85 -8.54 11.83 0.74
N GLU A 86 -9.37 11.07 1.48
CA GLU A 86 -10.72 10.68 1.03
C GLU A 86 -11.63 11.90 0.83
N VAL A 87 -11.60 12.83 1.77
CA VAL A 87 -12.39 14.08 1.70
C VAL A 87 -11.89 14.95 0.56
N LEU A 88 -10.57 15.19 0.47
CA LEU A 88 -10.01 16.02 -0.60
C LEU A 88 -10.24 15.42 -1.98
N THR A 89 -10.14 14.09 -2.14
CA THR A 89 -10.43 13.42 -3.42
C THR A 89 -11.87 13.58 -3.86
N LYS A 90 -12.82 13.56 -2.91
CA LYS A 90 -14.24 13.82 -3.23
C LYS A 90 -14.46 15.28 -3.65
N LEU A 91 -13.84 16.22 -2.93
CA LEU A 91 -13.96 17.65 -3.22
C LEU A 91 -13.23 18.07 -4.50
N ALA A 92 -12.17 17.38 -4.90
CA ALA A 92 -11.44 17.60 -6.14
C ALA A 92 -12.33 17.44 -7.40
N LYS A 93 -13.44 16.71 -7.29
CA LYS A 93 -14.42 16.59 -8.38
C LYS A 93 -15.23 17.87 -8.64
N THR A 94 -15.25 18.79 -7.68
CA THR A 94 -16.09 20.01 -7.72
C THR A 94 -15.29 21.30 -7.66
N HIS A 95 -14.03 21.26 -7.22
CA HIS A 95 -13.17 22.43 -7.07
C HIS A 95 -11.70 22.07 -7.23
N ALA A 96 -10.90 22.93 -7.87
CA ALA A 96 -9.49 22.68 -8.16
C ALA A 96 -8.58 22.69 -6.89
N LEU A 97 -8.88 23.52 -5.89
CA LEU A 97 -8.05 23.65 -4.69
C LEU A 97 -7.77 22.31 -3.97
N PRO A 98 -8.74 21.41 -3.72
CA PRO A 98 -8.47 20.11 -3.11
C PRO A 98 -7.50 19.24 -3.92
N GLU A 99 -7.52 19.30 -5.25
CA GLU A 99 -6.58 18.59 -6.12
C GLU A 99 -5.15 19.09 -5.92
N ARG A 100 -4.96 20.41 -5.91
CA ARG A 100 -3.66 21.04 -5.67
C ARG A 100 -3.12 20.72 -4.27
N LEU A 101 -3.98 20.74 -3.25
CA LEU A 101 -3.63 20.33 -1.90
C LEU A 101 -3.18 18.86 -1.81
N LEU A 102 -3.84 17.96 -2.53
CA LEU A 102 -3.44 16.54 -2.61
C LEU A 102 -2.07 16.40 -3.29
N ARG A 103 -1.82 17.12 -4.38
CA ARG A 103 -0.54 17.12 -5.09
C ARG A 103 0.58 17.66 -4.21
N TYR A 104 0.38 18.82 -3.58
CA TYR A 104 1.31 19.46 -2.66
C TYR A 104 1.69 18.53 -1.51
N ARG A 105 0.71 17.94 -0.83
CA ARG A 105 0.97 16.99 0.27
C ARG A 105 1.71 15.74 -0.17
N THR A 106 1.37 15.21 -1.35
CA THR A 106 2.05 14.03 -1.90
C THR A 106 3.50 14.34 -2.19
N LEU A 107 3.76 15.43 -2.89
CA LEU A 107 5.11 15.83 -3.28
C LEU A 107 5.97 16.22 -2.08
N GLY A 108 5.41 17.02 -1.15
CA GLY A 108 6.09 17.42 0.10
C GLY A 108 6.48 16.20 0.95
N LYS A 109 5.60 15.19 1.04
CA LYS A 109 5.92 13.93 1.72
C LYS A 109 7.04 13.16 1.01
N LEU A 110 7.01 13.07 -0.32
CA LEU A 110 8.05 12.39 -1.08
C LEU A 110 9.40 13.08 -0.92
N LYS A 111 9.43 14.40 -1.02
CA LYS A 111 10.63 15.21 -0.82
C LYS A 111 11.21 15.01 0.58
N SER A 112 10.44 15.28 1.62
CA SER A 112 10.92 15.24 3.00
C SER A 112 11.26 13.83 3.50
N THR A 113 10.41 12.84 3.18
CA THR A 113 10.56 11.47 3.74
C THR A 113 11.61 10.65 3.01
N TYR A 114 11.76 10.86 1.70
CA TYR A 114 12.67 10.04 0.89
C TYR A 114 13.82 10.86 0.31
N VAL A 115 13.55 11.91 -0.45
CA VAL A 115 14.59 12.59 -1.21
C VAL A 115 15.61 13.26 -0.29
N ASP A 116 15.16 14.12 0.62
CA ASP A 116 16.04 14.87 1.50
C ASP A 116 16.58 14.00 2.66
N SER A 117 15.72 13.14 3.22
CA SER A 117 16.11 12.23 4.31
C SER A 117 17.18 11.22 3.88
N LEU A 118 17.04 10.62 2.69
CA LEU A 118 18.02 9.63 2.22
C LEU A 118 19.41 10.24 2.01
N GLN A 119 19.50 11.49 1.52
CA GLN A 119 20.79 12.17 1.37
C GLN A 119 21.53 12.32 2.71
N GLY A 120 20.78 12.67 3.77
CA GLY A 120 21.32 12.82 5.12
C GLY A 120 21.76 11.50 5.79
N LEU A 121 21.28 10.36 5.28
CA LEU A 121 21.55 9.03 5.84
C LEU A 121 22.71 8.29 5.17
N VAL A 122 23.30 8.87 4.14
CA VAL A 122 24.48 8.27 3.49
C VAL A 122 25.67 8.32 4.44
N ASN A 123 26.19 7.16 4.81
CA ASN A 123 27.39 7.05 5.62
C ASN A 123 28.61 7.58 4.83
N LYS A 124 29.35 8.51 5.43
CA LYS A 124 30.48 9.19 4.77
C LYS A 124 31.66 8.28 4.43
N GLU A 125 31.86 7.21 5.19
CA GLU A 125 32.96 6.28 4.99
C GLU A 125 32.63 5.25 3.92
N SER A 126 31.43 4.65 3.98
CA SER A 126 31.00 3.60 3.03
C SER A 126 30.37 4.15 1.75
N GLY A 127 29.89 5.40 1.73
CA GLY A 127 29.09 5.96 0.66
C GLY A 127 27.72 5.28 0.47
N ARG A 128 27.22 4.59 1.49
CA ARG A 128 26.05 3.72 1.43
C ARG A 128 25.04 4.08 2.52
N ILE A 129 23.81 3.67 2.33
CA ILE A 129 22.78 3.72 3.36
C ILE A 129 22.69 2.36 4.03
N HIS A 130 22.70 2.36 5.36
CA HIS A 130 22.60 1.18 6.21
C HIS A 130 21.28 1.23 6.97
N SER A 131 20.28 0.53 6.45
CA SER A 131 18.95 0.43 7.09
C SER A 131 18.96 -0.69 8.13
N SER A 132 18.13 -0.60 9.15
CA SER A 132 17.90 -1.67 10.11
C SER A 132 16.69 -2.51 9.71
N PHE A 133 16.81 -3.84 9.81
CA PHE A 133 15.73 -4.78 9.55
C PHE A 133 15.27 -5.45 10.85
N ASN A 134 14.03 -5.19 11.26
CA ASN A 134 13.49 -5.63 12.55
C ASN A 134 12.62 -6.87 12.39
N GLN A 135 12.90 -7.93 13.17
CA GLN A 135 12.17 -9.20 13.14
C GLN A 135 10.96 -9.24 14.09
N THR A 136 10.91 -8.35 15.08
CA THR A 136 9.97 -8.44 16.22
C THR A 136 8.90 -7.35 16.26
N ILE A 137 8.94 -6.39 15.32
CA ILE A 137 8.03 -5.23 15.35
C ILE A 137 6.64 -5.58 14.83
N THR A 138 6.55 -6.39 13.77
CA THR A 138 5.26 -6.68 13.15
C THR A 138 4.56 -7.85 13.84
N ALA A 139 3.27 -7.72 14.09
CA ALA A 139 2.46 -8.80 14.67
C ALA A 139 2.30 -10.01 13.73
N THR A 140 2.60 -9.85 12.44
CA THR A 140 2.44 -10.89 11.41
C THR A 140 3.71 -11.69 11.15
N GLY A 141 4.85 -11.30 11.75
CA GLY A 141 6.15 -11.90 11.49
C GLY A 141 6.84 -11.43 10.21
N ARG A 142 6.29 -10.43 9.51
CA ARG A 142 7.01 -9.75 8.43
C ARG A 142 8.15 -8.93 9.00
N LEU A 143 9.24 -8.78 8.26
CA LEU A 143 10.27 -7.81 8.60
C LEU A 143 9.72 -6.39 8.47
N SER A 144 10.21 -5.49 9.31
CA SER A 144 10.08 -4.05 9.09
C SER A 144 11.46 -3.43 8.91
N SER A 145 11.53 -2.30 8.23
CA SER A 145 12.76 -1.57 7.97
C SER A 145 12.67 -0.18 8.59
N SER A 146 13.79 0.30 9.17
CA SER A 146 13.86 1.61 9.81
C SER A 146 15.24 2.25 9.60
N ASN A 147 15.29 3.59 9.64
CA ASN A 147 16.49 4.39 9.54
C ASN A 147 17.38 4.15 8.28
N PRO A 148 16.78 4.22 7.06
CA PRO A 148 15.43 4.58 6.66
C PRO A 148 14.50 3.37 6.49
N ASN A 149 13.19 3.61 6.38
CA ASN A 149 12.26 2.57 5.95
C ASN A 149 12.32 2.39 4.42
N LEU A 150 13.10 1.41 3.97
CA LEU A 150 13.27 1.10 2.54
C LEU A 150 12.08 0.36 1.93
N GLN A 151 11.23 -0.27 2.75
CA GLN A 151 10.07 -1.05 2.27
C GLN A 151 8.91 -0.19 1.77
N ASN A 152 8.88 1.10 2.13
CA ASN A 152 7.80 2.02 1.78
C ASN A 152 8.15 2.99 0.64
N ILE A 153 9.28 2.79 -0.06
CA ILE A 153 9.64 3.62 -1.22
C ILE A 153 8.60 3.40 -2.32
N PRO A 154 7.93 4.47 -2.79
CA PRO A 154 6.86 4.33 -3.78
C PRO A 154 7.36 3.75 -5.11
N ILE A 155 6.48 3.03 -5.83
CA ILE A 155 6.81 2.45 -7.13
C ILE A 155 5.77 2.78 -8.22
N ARG A 156 4.52 3.06 -7.83
CA ARG A 156 3.41 3.19 -8.79
C ARG A 156 3.45 4.50 -9.60
N LYS A 157 3.86 5.60 -8.96
CA LYS A 157 3.92 6.93 -9.58
C LYS A 157 5.31 7.21 -10.11
N GLU A 158 5.40 8.12 -11.09
CA GLU A 158 6.65 8.50 -11.74
C GLU A 158 7.70 9.01 -10.75
N GLU A 159 7.29 9.88 -9.81
CA GLU A 159 8.18 10.41 -8.79
C GLU A 159 8.81 9.30 -7.92
N GLY A 160 8.01 8.29 -7.57
CA GLY A 160 8.50 7.13 -6.82
C GLY A 160 9.50 6.31 -7.63
N ARG A 161 9.27 6.14 -8.94
CA ARG A 161 10.21 5.48 -9.85
C ARG A 161 11.53 6.24 -9.95
N ARG A 162 11.47 7.58 -10.07
CA ARG A 162 12.68 8.43 -10.10
C ARG A 162 13.46 8.32 -8.79
N ILE A 163 12.81 8.30 -7.61
CA ILE A 163 13.48 8.06 -6.33
C ILE A 163 14.19 6.70 -6.32
N ARG A 164 13.58 5.65 -6.89
CA ARG A 164 14.20 4.32 -6.99
C ARG A 164 15.42 4.28 -7.90
N GLN A 165 15.50 5.14 -8.91
CA GLN A 165 16.68 5.24 -9.79
C GLN A 165 17.94 5.70 -9.06
N ALA A 166 17.79 6.37 -7.91
CA ALA A 166 18.92 6.74 -7.07
C ALA A 166 19.59 5.53 -6.38
N PHE A 167 18.90 4.38 -6.28
CA PHE A 167 19.48 3.16 -5.72
C PHE A 167 20.27 2.43 -6.80
N ILE A 168 21.58 2.42 -6.67
CA ILE A 168 22.51 1.88 -7.68
C ILE A 168 23.33 0.72 -7.13
N PRO A 169 23.77 -0.22 -7.98
CA PRO A 169 24.67 -1.28 -7.57
C PRO A 169 26.08 -0.74 -7.29
N LYS A 170 26.87 -1.51 -6.55
CA LYS A 170 28.31 -1.31 -6.48
C LYS A 170 28.91 -1.53 -7.88
N GLU A 171 30.05 -0.89 -8.15
CA GLU A 171 30.79 -1.10 -9.37
C GLU A 171 31.11 -2.59 -9.59
N GLY A 172 30.91 -3.07 -10.81
CA GLY A 172 31.04 -4.49 -11.17
C GLY A 172 29.90 -5.40 -10.67
N CYS A 173 28.84 -4.83 -10.06
CA CYS A 173 27.66 -5.56 -9.58
C CYS A 173 26.40 -5.13 -10.35
N ILE A 174 25.33 -5.92 -10.22
CA ILE A 174 24.01 -5.62 -10.72
C ILE A 174 22.97 -5.71 -9.59
N LEU A 175 21.87 -4.97 -9.69
CA LEU A 175 20.71 -5.17 -8.82
C LEU A 175 19.84 -6.30 -9.38
N ILE A 176 19.51 -7.25 -8.53
CA ILE A 176 18.57 -8.33 -8.84
C ILE A 176 17.33 -8.13 -7.99
N SER A 177 16.15 -8.13 -8.63
CA SER A 177 14.85 -8.15 -7.95
C SER A 177 14.20 -9.52 -8.18
N ALA A 178 13.86 -10.21 -7.10
CA ALA A 178 13.14 -11.47 -7.14
C ALA A 178 11.97 -11.44 -6.17
N ASP A 179 10.82 -11.93 -6.61
CA ASP A 179 9.60 -12.01 -5.80
C ASP A 179 8.88 -13.33 -6.05
N TYR A 180 8.22 -13.85 -5.03
CA TYR A 180 7.39 -15.03 -5.16
C TYR A 180 6.07 -14.69 -5.86
N SER A 181 5.81 -15.36 -7.00
CA SER A 181 4.57 -15.16 -7.73
C SER A 181 3.37 -15.63 -6.91
N GLN A 182 2.52 -14.68 -6.50
CA GLN A 182 1.22 -14.92 -5.86
C GLN A 182 1.28 -15.83 -4.62
N ILE A 183 2.36 -15.76 -3.85
CA ILE A 183 2.64 -16.70 -2.75
C ILE A 183 1.50 -16.77 -1.73
N GLU A 184 0.86 -15.64 -1.41
CA GLU A 184 -0.22 -15.58 -0.43
C GLU A 184 -1.45 -16.37 -0.90
N LEU A 185 -1.78 -16.31 -2.20
CA LEU A 185 -2.88 -17.09 -2.78
C LEU A 185 -2.52 -18.59 -2.88
N ARG A 186 -1.26 -18.93 -3.14
CA ARG A 186 -0.78 -20.31 -3.12
C ARG A 186 -0.86 -20.92 -1.74
N ILE A 187 -0.46 -20.17 -0.71
CA ILE A 187 -0.58 -20.60 0.68
C ILE A 187 -2.06 -20.73 1.07
N LEU A 188 -2.91 -19.80 0.66
CA LEU A 188 -4.35 -19.90 0.89
C LEU A 188 -4.95 -21.14 0.25
N ALA A 189 -4.61 -21.41 -1.03
CA ALA A 189 -5.06 -22.62 -1.73
C ALA A 189 -4.67 -23.90 -0.99
N HIS A 190 -3.41 -23.98 -0.54
CA HIS A 190 -2.89 -25.10 0.22
C HIS A 190 -3.58 -25.28 1.58
N CYS A 191 -3.66 -24.21 2.38
CA CYS A 191 -4.26 -24.27 3.71
C CYS A 191 -5.78 -24.50 3.68
N ALA A 192 -6.46 -23.99 2.65
CA ALA A 192 -7.89 -24.16 2.46
C ALA A 192 -8.25 -25.49 1.80
N GLU A 193 -7.25 -26.25 1.32
CA GLU A 193 -7.45 -27.47 0.52
C GLU A 193 -8.49 -27.25 -0.59
N ASP A 194 -8.44 -26.05 -1.22
CA ASP A 194 -9.38 -25.70 -2.28
C ASP A 194 -8.89 -26.25 -3.61
N GLU A 195 -9.49 -27.36 -4.05
CA GLU A 195 -9.09 -28.10 -5.25
C GLU A 195 -9.07 -27.22 -6.50
N ILE A 196 -9.99 -26.25 -6.60
CA ILE A 196 -10.09 -25.36 -7.76
C ILE A 196 -8.91 -24.41 -7.83
N LEU A 197 -8.50 -23.82 -6.69
CA LEU A 197 -7.32 -22.98 -6.61
C LEU A 197 -6.03 -23.78 -6.81
N ILE A 198 -5.94 -24.96 -6.21
CA ILE A 198 -4.78 -25.86 -6.35
C ILE A 198 -4.59 -26.25 -7.81
N ASP A 199 -5.68 -26.65 -8.49
CA ASP A 199 -5.66 -27.02 -9.90
C ASP A 199 -5.21 -25.86 -10.79
N ALA A 200 -5.76 -24.67 -10.58
CA ALA A 200 -5.36 -23.46 -11.30
C ALA A 200 -3.86 -23.16 -11.18
N PHE A 201 -3.31 -23.31 -9.98
CA PHE A 201 -1.88 -23.08 -9.77
C PHE A 201 -1.01 -24.20 -10.38
N ASN A 202 -1.45 -25.45 -10.34
CA ASN A 202 -0.73 -26.57 -10.90
C ASN A 202 -0.73 -26.55 -12.44
N SER A 203 -1.81 -26.09 -13.06
CA SER A 203 -1.91 -25.91 -14.51
C SER A 203 -1.24 -24.63 -15.03
N GLY A 204 -0.70 -23.81 -14.13
CA GLY A 204 -0.01 -22.57 -14.52
C GLY A 204 -0.94 -21.47 -15.02
N GLU A 205 -2.23 -21.52 -14.70
CA GLU A 205 -3.21 -20.52 -15.10
C GLU A 205 -2.97 -19.18 -14.40
N ASP A 206 -3.38 -18.09 -15.04
CA ASP A 206 -3.45 -16.78 -14.41
C ASP A 206 -4.67 -16.73 -13.47
N ILE A 207 -4.41 -16.87 -12.17
CA ILE A 207 -5.47 -16.90 -11.15
C ILE A 207 -6.32 -15.62 -11.13
N HIS A 208 -5.76 -14.47 -11.51
CA HIS A 208 -6.53 -13.22 -11.56
C HIS A 208 -7.45 -13.18 -12.79
N ALA A 209 -6.97 -13.70 -13.92
CA ALA A 209 -7.78 -13.87 -15.12
C ALA A 209 -8.92 -14.87 -14.88
N ARG A 210 -8.61 -16.02 -14.29
CA ARG A 210 -9.61 -17.03 -13.92
C ARG A 210 -10.65 -16.45 -12.94
N THR A 211 -10.23 -15.75 -11.90
CA THR A 211 -11.15 -15.12 -10.96
C THR A 211 -12.04 -14.07 -11.64
N ALA A 212 -11.52 -13.29 -12.60
CA ALA A 212 -12.34 -12.33 -13.35
C ALA A 212 -13.46 -13.03 -14.11
N VAL A 213 -13.14 -14.09 -14.84
CA VAL A 213 -14.13 -14.88 -15.59
C VAL A 213 -15.21 -15.46 -14.66
N GLU A 214 -14.79 -16.05 -13.56
CA GLU A 214 -15.70 -16.79 -12.67
C GLU A 214 -16.50 -15.90 -11.73
N VAL A 215 -15.87 -14.86 -11.15
CA VAL A 215 -16.51 -13.98 -10.16
C VAL A 215 -17.35 -12.89 -10.81
N PHE A 216 -16.87 -12.31 -11.92
CA PHE A 216 -17.62 -11.28 -12.65
C PHE A 216 -18.54 -11.87 -13.72
N GLN A 217 -18.46 -13.19 -13.96
CA GLN A 217 -19.27 -13.91 -14.93
C GLN A 217 -19.10 -13.36 -16.36
N VAL A 218 -17.88 -13.02 -16.73
CA VAL A 218 -17.52 -12.60 -18.08
C VAL A 218 -16.99 -13.79 -18.88
N VAL A 219 -17.23 -13.81 -20.19
CA VAL A 219 -16.63 -14.82 -21.05
C VAL A 219 -15.14 -14.52 -21.28
N PRO A 220 -14.27 -15.55 -21.42
CA PRO A 220 -12.82 -15.37 -21.53
C PRO A 220 -12.40 -14.38 -22.63
N GLU A 221 -13.14 -14.35 -23.74
CA GLU A 221 -12.86 -13.51 -24.92
C GLU A 221 -13.08 -12.01 -24.63
N LEU A 222 -13.86 -11.66 -23.60
CA LEU A 222 -14.14 -10.30 -23.17
C LEU A 222 -13.29 -9.87 -21.95
N LEU A 223 -12.32 -10.71 -21.55
CA LEU A 223 -11.43 -10.37 -20.45
C LEU A 223 -10.48 -9.24 -20.85
N THR A 224 -10.57 -8.13 -20.14
CA THR A 224 -9.67 -6.98 -20.30
C THR A 224 -8.65 -6.91 -19.16
N ASP A 225 -7.55 -6.19 -19.36
CA ASP A 225 -6.56 -5.93 -18.31
C ASP A 225 -7.16 -5.22 -17.10
N ASP A 226 -8.18 -4.38 -17.32
CA ASP A 226 -8.91 -3.72 -16.23
C ASP A 226 -9.71 -4.73 -15.39
N LEU A 227 -10.46 -5.64 -16.00
CA LEU A 227 -11.16 -6.71 -15.31
C LEU A 227 -10.21 -7.64 -14.56
N ARG A 228 -9.07 -7.98 -15.17
CA ARG A 228 -8.02 -8.74 -14.50
C ARG A 228 -7.45 -8.00 -13.28
N SER A 229 -7.24 -6.69 -13.40
CA SER A 229 -6.78 -5.82 -12.30
C SER A 229 -7.82 -5.74 -11.17
N GLN A 230 -9.11 -5.62 -11.51
CA GLN A 230 -10.20 -5.65 -10.53
C GLN A 230 -10.27 -7.00 -9.81
N ALA A 231 -10.13 -8.11 -10.53
CA ALA A 231 -10.10 -9.45 -9.93
C ALA A 231 -8.89 -9.64 -9.00
N LYS A 232 -7.75 -9.04 -9.35
CA LYS A 232 -6.59 -8.98 -8.44
C LYS A 232 -6.94 -8.27 -7.12
N ALA A 233 -7.66 -7.16 -7.17
CA ALA A 233 -8.13 -6.47 -5.96
C ALA A 233 -9.12 -7.32 -5.15
N VAL A 234 -10.01 -8.09 -5.81
CA VAL A 234 -10.91 -9.05 -5.13
C VAL A 234 -10.11 -10.16 -4.46
N ASN A 235 -9.19 -10.82 -5.16
CA ASN A 235 -8.36 -11.89 -4.61
C ASN A 235 -7.60 -11.44 -3.35
N PHE A 236 -6.90 -10.31 -3.42
CA PHE A 236 -6.21 -9.77 -2.24
C PHE A 236 -7.18 -9.28 -1.17
N GLY A 237 -8.31 -8.70 -1.58
CA GLY A 237 -9.37 -8.29 -0.68
C GLY A 237 -9.86 -9.43 0.21
N ILE A 238 -10.08 -10.60 -0.38
CA ILE A 238 -10.52 -11.80 0.35
C ILE A 238 -9.44 -12.27 1.33
N VAL A 239 -8.17 -12.39 0.89
CA VAL A 239 -7.05 -12.79 1.76
C VAL A 239 -6.93 -11.89 2.98
N TYR A 240 -7.16 -10.58 2.82
CA TYR A 240 -7.07 -9.60 3.90
C TYR A 240 -8.40 -9.28 4.61
N GLY A 241 -9.45 -10.06 4.38
CA GLY A 241 -10.74 -9.88 5.03
C GLY A 241 -11.44 -8.56 4.70
N MET A 242 -11.30 -8.08 3.46
CA MET A 242 -11.88 -6.81 3.02
C MET A 242 -13.42 -6.84 3.03
N SER A 243 -14.04 -5.83 3.64
CA SER A 243 -15.50 -5.68 3.60
C SER A 243 -16.00 -5.25 2.22
N ALA A 244 -17.27 -5.55 1.91
CA ALA A 244 -17.92 -5.09 0.68
C ALA A 244 -17.91 -3.56 0.53
N TYR A 245 -17.93 -2.80 1.63
CA TYR A 245 -17.78 -1.34 1.61
C TYR A 245 -16.40 -0.91 1.11
N ARG A 246 -15.34 -1.54 1.61
CA ARG A 246 -13.97 -1.21 1.20
C ARG A 246 -13.72 -1.61 -0.25
N LEU A 247 -14.17 -2.80 -0.65
CA LEU A 247 -14.06 -3.27 -2.03
C LEU A 247 -14.81 -2.35 -3.01
N ALA A 248 -16.01 -1.90 -2.65
CA ALA A 248 -16.80 -0.97 -3.45
C ALA A 248 -16.05 0.35 -3.69
N ASN A 249 -15.42 0.90 -2.65
CA ASN A 249 -14.62 2.12 -2.78
C ASN A 249 -13.36 1.91 -3.64
N GLU A 250 -12.68 0.77 -3.49
CA GLU A 250 -11.46 0.47 -4.23
C GLU A 250 -11.72 0.29 -5.73
N LEU A 251 -12.80 -0.40 -6.07
CA LEU A 251 -13.20 -0.66 -7.47
C LEU A 251 -14.11 0.44 -8.05
N SER A 252 -14.50 1.45 -7.26
CA SER A 252 -15.46 2.49 -7.68
C SER A 252 -16.80 1.92 -8.18
N ILE A 253 -17.28 0.84 -7.55
CA ILE A 253 -18.55 0.16 -7.85
C ILE A 253 -19.57 0.32 -6.71
N SER A 254 -20.81 -0.10 -6.95
CA SER A 254 -21.83 -0.12 -5.90
C SER A 254 -21.50 -1.17 -4.81
N ARG A 255 -21.90 -0.88 -3.55
CA ARG A 255 -21.75 -1.83 -2.45
C ARG A 255 -22.48 -3.17 -2.71
N LYS A 256 -23.61 -3.13 -3.42
CA LYS A 256 -24.36 -4.32 -3.82
C LYS A 256 -23.54 -5.19 -4.77
N MET A 257 -22.89 -4.58 -5.75
CA MET A 257 -22.01 -5.26 -6.71
C MET A 257 -20.77 -5.84 -6.03
N ALA A 258 -20.11 -5.08 -5.16
CA ALA A 258 -18.97 -5.56 -4.37
C ALA A 258 -19.35 -6.77 -3.50
N LYS A 259 -20.54 -6.75 -2.87
CA LYS A 259 -21.05 -7.89 -2.13
C LYS A 259 -21.27 -9.10 -3.02
N SER A 260 -21.88 -8.92 -4.20
CA SER A 260 -22.07 -10.01 -5.17
C SER A 260 -20.73 -10.64 -5.59
N TYR A 261 -19.68 -9.85 -5.80
CA TYR A 261 -18.35 -10.37 -6.13
C TYR A 261 -17.76 -11.21 -5.00
N ILE A 262 -17.89 -10.77 -3.75
CA ILE A 262 -17.45 -11.53 -2.57
C ILE A 262 -18.25 -12.85 -2.45
N ASP A 263 -19.56 -12.78 -2.61
CA ASP A 263 -20.45 -13.95 -2.53
C ASP A 263 -20.13 -14.96 -3.64
N ASN A 264 -19.94 -14.51 -4.89
CA ASN A 264 -19.53 -15.36 -6.03
C ASN A 264 -18.15 -16.00 -5.79
N TYR A 265 -17.18 -15.22 -5.26
CA TYR A 265 -15.87 -15.75 -4.92
C TYR A 265 -15.96 -16.92 -3.94
N PHE A 266 -16.66 -16.76 -2.84
CA PHE A 266 -16.83 -17.80 -1.84
C PHE A 266 -17.72 -18.97 -2.30
N LYS A 267 -18.64 -18.72 -3.24
CA LYS A 267 -19.38 -19.79 -3.89
C LYS A 267 -18.47 -20.66 -4.77
N ARG A 268 -17.55 -20.01 -5.49
CA ARG A 268 -16.61 -20.69 -6.38
C ARG A 268 -15.51 -21.39 -5.59
N TYR A 269 -14.90 -20.69 -4.66
CA TYR A 269 -13.81 -21.19 -3.83
C TYR A 269 -14.34 -21.55 -2.43
N ALA A 270 -15.17 -22.58 -2.39
CA ALA A 270 -15.86 -22.99 -1.15
C ALA A 270 -14.90 -23.51 -0.07
N GLY A 271 -13.75 -24.08 -0.46
CA GLY A 271 -12.68 -24.47 0.45
C GLY A 271 -12.14 -23.27 1.23
N VAL A 272 -11.90 -22.16 0.53
CA VAL A 272 -11.44 -20.90 1.17
C VAL A 272 -12.45 -20.41 2.21
N ARG A 273 -13.74 -20.46 1.89
CA ARG A 273 -14.78 -20.05 2.85
C ARG A 273 -14.76 -20.91 4.11
N ARG A 274 -14.76 -22.25 3.95
CA ARG A 274 -14.71 -23.17 5.09
C ARG A 274 -13.47 -22.95 5.95
N PHE A 275 -12.32 -22.77 5.33
CA PHE A 275 -11.06 -22.50 6.01
C PHE A 275 -11.09 -21.23 6.85
N ILE A 276 -11.57 -20.12 6.27
CA ILE A 276 -11.68 -18.82 6.99
C ILE A 276 -12.63 -18.95 8.16
N ASP A 277 -13.82 -19.54 7.96
CA ASP A 277 -14.82 -19.71 9.03
C ASP A 277 -14.28 -20.61 10.15
N ALA A 278 -13.59 -21.71 9.83
CA ALA A 278 -12.97 -22.60 10.81
C ALA A 278 -11.88 -21.89 11.63
N ILE A 279 -10.96 -21.14 10.98
CA ILE A 279 -9.92 -20.39 11.69
C ILE A 279 -10.54 -19.36 12.65
N ILE A 280 -11.58 -18.63 12.22
CA ILE A 280 -12.25 -17.66 13.07
C ILE A 280 -12.88 -18.35 14.30
N GLU A 281 -13.55 -19.48 14.08
CA GLU A 281 -14.19 -20.24 15.17
C GLU A 281 -13.14 -20.80 16.15
N ASP A 282 -12.07 -21.40 15.63
CA ASP A 282 -10.99 -21.94 16.45
C ASP A 282 -10.27 -20.85 17.22
N THR A 283 -10.01 -19.70 16.58
CA THR A 283 -9.39 -18.55 17.24
C THR A 283 -10.24 -18.02 18.37
N ARG A 284 -11.57 -17.98 18.23
CA ARG A 284 -12.49 -17.60 19.32
C ARG A 284 -12.41 -18.53 20.51
N LYS A 285 -12.15 -19.82 20.30
CA LYS A 285 -12.02 -20.82 21.36
C LYS A 285 -10.66 -20.81 22.05
N ILE A 286 -9.60 -20.66 21.24
CA ILE A 286 -8.21 -20.86 21.69
C ILE A 286 -7.53 -19.51 22.03
N GLY A 287 -7.98 -18.40 21.46
CA GLY A 287 -7.37 -17.07 21.61
C GLY A 287 -6.06 -16.88 20.83
N GLU A 288 -5.68 -17.82 19.96
CA GLU A 288 -4.48 -17.72 19.15
C GLU A 288 -4.65 -18.35 17.77
N VAL A 289 -3.84 -17.91 16.82
CA VAL A 289 -3.67 -18.55 15.49
C VAL A 289 -2.22 -18.93 15.29
N SER A 290 -1.98 -19.94 14.44
CA SER A 290 -0.64 -20.36 14.07
C SER A 290 -0.47 -20.42 12.55
N THR A 291 0.75 -20.14 12.06
CA THR A 291 1.14 -20.37 10.67
C THR A 291 1.49 -21.84 10.46
N ILE A 292 1.63 -22.25 9.19
CA ILE A 292 2.05 -23.62 8.80
C ILE A 292 3.40 -24.03 9.41
N PHE A 293 4.26 -23.07 9.76
CA PHE A 293 5.55 -23.32 10.43
C PHE A 293 5.48 -23.13 11.95
N GLY A 294 4.28 -23.06 12.53
CA GLY A 294 4.10 -23.03 13.99
C GLY A 294 4.34 -21.67 14.65
N ARG A 295 4.48 -20.56 13.90
CA ARG A 295 4.49 -19.22 14.49
C ARG A 295 3.10 -18.92 15.04
N LYS A 296 3.01 -18.59 16.33
CA LYS A 296 1.77 -18.28 17.02
C LYS A 296 1.55 -16.79 17.14
N ARG A 297 0.29 -16.36 17.04
CA ARG A 297 -0.15 -15.00 17.32
C ARG A 297 -1.38 -15.04 18.20
N ARG A 298 -1.34 -14.34 19.34
CA ARG A 298 -2.51 -14.12 20.17
C ARG A 298 -3.45 -13.10 19.53
N ILE A 299 -4.74 -13.35 19.66
CA ILE A 299 -5.82 -12.48 19.18
C ILE A 299 -6.77 -12.27 20.37
N ASP A 300 -6.69 -11.11 21.01
CA ASP A 300 -7.44 -10.83 22.23
C ASP A 300 -8.87 -10.34 21.94
N ASP A 301 -9.11 -9.76 20.75
CA ASP A 301 -10.38 -9.16 20.34
C ASP A 301 -10.89 -9.77 19.03
N ILE A 302 -11.57 -10.94 19.09
CA ILE A 302 -12.15 -11.60 17.90
C ILE A 302 -13.66 -11.85 18.04
#